data_d443fa36955cc0a04fbca58a7769b1f5
#
_entry.id   d443fa36955cc0a04fbca58a7769b1f5
#
_cell.length_a   1.000
_cell.length_b   1.000
_cell.length_c   1.000
_cell.angle_alpha   90.00
_cell.angle_beta   90.00
_cell.angle_gamma   90.00
#
_symmetry.space_group_name_H-M   'P 1'
#
loop_
_entity.id
_entity.type
_entity.pdbx_description
1 polymer ?
#
loop_
_entity_poly.entity_id
_entity_poly.type
_entity_poly.pdbx_seq_one_letter_code
_entity_poly.pdbx_strand_id
1 'polypeptide(L)'
;MENQTPTYGNDVEAQMPPGPELPQQTRLPMRWRRPMGRVAQDVIPSWLTKRAIVTYILALGVVTIMYRTYCLPWYYMLSGVVSVLVFFIYGSNVAKRLAVERTGEKRFEKRVFLMAFIPRLIWTILIYHLFMEYYGDVFGFEDMDATYYDDLGQFVAGLINDGNFHFYTEISNWCGRDDIADMGYGVYVGFIYWLAHNSIIAVRLLKCIWSSITVVLLYRLAQRNFGEQTARVAAIFCALWPNFWYYCGVHLKEVEMVFLAVLFVEQADQMLRSRQFTAWKVIPVLLIAATLFTIRTPLALVALLALTFSLVMSSSRVVKMGKRIIVGSLAILLIGVVMGNRIQENANELLQRVQSKEQRSNFEWRTRREHGNDFAKYAGSAVFAPMIFTIPFPSAVRPFEGQDVQQLLNGGNFIKNIFSFFTILGLLTLFLSGRWRDYLLPLSFMVGYIVVLVFSTFAQSERFHQPAMPFEIMFAAYGFGLIPINKRYKRWFGYWCVLMFVAFIVWNWFKLAGRGLV
;
A
#
# COMPACT_ATOMS: atom_id res chain seq x y z
N MET A 1 67.11 31.52 52.49
CA MET A 1 67.08 30.87 51.17
C MET A 1 65.66 30.43 50.97
N GLU A 2 64.85 31.32 50.41
CA GLU A 2 63.40 31.18 50.16
C GLU A 2 63.19 30.48 48.82
N ASN A 3 62.42 29.40 48.83
CA ASN A 3 61.97 28.72 47.66
C ASN A 3 60.73 29.43 47.16
N GLN A 4 60.83 30.13 46.04
CA GLN A 4 59.67 30.65 45.28
C GLN A 4 59.19 29.59 44.29
N THR A 5 57.98 29.11 44.50
CA THR A 5 57.17 28.33 43.50
C THR A 5 56.55 29.27 42.49
N PRO A 6 56.63 29.03 41.16
CA PRO A 6 55.91 29.81 40.17
C PRO A 6 54.44 29.41 40.10
N THR A 7 53.61 30.39 40.36
CA THR A 7 52.14 30.37 40.04
C THR A 7 51.93 30.32 38.54
N TYR A 8 51.40 29.22 38.04
CA TYR A 8 50.80 29.16 36.68
C TYR A 8 49.42 29.81 36.73
N GLY A 9 49.31 30.91 35.97
CA GLY A 9 48.04 31.61 35.77
C GLY A 9 47.07 30.79 34.97
N ASN A 10 45.87 30.86 35.46
CA ASN A 10 44.64 30.44 34.79
C ASN A 10 44.34 31.33 33.56
N ASP A 11 43.48 30.76 32.71
CA ASP A 11 42.60 31.45 31.77
C ASP A 11 43.09 31.64 30.33
N VAL A 12 42.94 30.55 29.59
CA VAL A 12 42.33 30.67 28.25
C VAL A 12 41.29 29.53 28.12
N GLU A 13 40.08 29.74 28.63
CA GLU A 13 38.91 29.01 28.13
C GLU A 13 38.77 29.36 26.65
N ALA A 14 39.27 28.49 25.80
CA ALA A 14 38.94 28.53 24.37
C ALA A 14 37.43 28.32 24.22
N GLN A 15 36.70 29.40 24.04
CA GLN A 15 35.29 29.37 23.63
C GLN A 15 35.20 28.55 22.35
N MET A 16 34.78 27.29 22.48
CA MET A 16 34.35 26.50 21.33
C MET A 16 33.24 27.28 20.62
N PRO A 17 33.33 27.47 19.30
CA PRO A 17 32.25 28.09 18.56
C PRO A 17 30.95 27.33 18.84
N PRO A 18 29.80 28.01 19.04
CA PRO A 18 28.55 27.35 19.32
C PRO A 18 28.29 26.34 18.20
N GLY A 19 28.12 25.08 18.56
CA GLY A 19 27.79 24.00 17.65
C GLY A 19 26.57 24.40 16.83
N PRO A 20 26.44 23.93 15.57
CA PRO A 20 25.34 24.32 14.71
C PRO A 20 24.02 24.07 15.46
N GLU A 21 23.29 25.13 15.73
CA GLU A 21 21.97 25.08 16.33
C GLU A 21 21.15 24.06 15.55
N LEU A 22 20.76 22.97 16.20
CA LEU A 22 19.79 22.04 15.67
C LEU A 22 18.59 22.87 15.20
N PRO A 23 18.14 22.73 13.94
CA PRO A 23 17.06 23.54 13.40
C PRO A 23 15.91 23.50 14.38
N GLN A 24 15.55 24.67 14.89
CA GLN A 24 14.44 24.82 15.84
C GLN A 24 13.25 24.07 15.26
N GLN A 25 12.91 22.96 15.89
CA GLN A 25 11.65 22.27 15.60
C GLN A 25 10.58 23.34 15.72
N THR A 26 9.99 23.71 14.60
CA THR A 26 8.91 24.71 14.55
C THR A 26 7.93 24.31 15.61
N ARG A 27 7.86 25.14 16.64
CA ARG A 27 7.07 24.86 17.84
C ARG A 27 5.62 24.73 17.42
N LEU A 28 5.14 23.51 17.30
CA LEU A 28 3.70 23.25 17.32
C LEU A 28 3.12 24.04 18.50
N PRO A 29 1.95 24.68 18.38
CA PRO A 29 1.32 25.39 19.49
C PRO A 29 1.34 24.47 20.71
N MET A 30 1.57 25.01 21.92
CA MET A 30 1.80 24.25 23.18
C MET A 30 0.77 23.13 23.43
N ARG A 31 -0.44 23.22 22.85
CA ARG A 31 -1.49 22.18 22.82
C ARG A 31 -1.05 20.86 22.19
N TRP A 32 -0.05 20.87 21.30
CA TRP A 32 0.41 19.73 20.51
C TRP A 32 1.72 19.12 21.04
N ARG A 33 2.25 19.68 22.13
CA ARG A 33 3.55 19.31 22.71
C ARG A 33 3.49 18.28 23.82
N ARG A 34 2.39 17.54 24.00
CA ARG A 34 2.39 16.48 25.00
C ARG A 34 3.37 15.38 24.59
N PRO A 35 4.27 14.96 25.51
CA PRO A 35 5.22 13.91 25.19
C PRO A 35 4.44 12.65 24.80
N MET A 36 4.72 12.11 23.61
CA MET A 36 4.10 10.90 23.08
C MET A 36 4.27 9.65 23.99
N GLY A 37 5.11 9.68 25.00
CA GLY A 37 5.36 8.57 25.94
C GLY A 37 4.12 8.06 26.70
N ARG A 38 3.04 8.87 26.85
CA ARG A 38 1.76 8.41 27.39
C ARG A 38 0.80 7.93 26.30
N VAL A 39 1.06 8.27 25.05
CA VAL A 39 0.21 7.92 23.88
C VAL A 39 0.37 6.44 23.52
N ALA A 40 1.53 5.87 23.75
CA ALA A 40 1.83 4.49 23.38
C ALA A 40 1.05 3.45 24.22
N GLN A 41 0.58 3.81 25.41
CA GLN A 41 -0.25 2.90 26.22
C GLN A 41 -1.67 2.72 25.68
N ASP A 42 -2.15 3.68 24.86
CA ASP A 42 -3.49 3.66 24.27
C ASP A 42 -3.46 3.76 22.73
N VAL A 43 -2.46 3.13 22.09
CA VAL A 43 -2.29 3.19 20.62
C VAL A 43 -3.57 2.79 19.89
N ILE A 44 -4.24 1.73 20.34
CA ILE A 44 -5.61 1.42 19.92
C ILE A 44 -6.48 1.38 21.18
N PRO A 45 -7.28 2.43 21.43
CA PRO A 45 -8.19 2.44 22.58
C PRO A 45 -9.19 1.31 22.50
N SER A 46 -9.52 0.70 23.64
CA SER A 46 -10.49 -0.41 23.71
C SER A 46 -11.87 -0.05 23.13
N TRP A 47 -12.29 1.21 23.25
CA TRP A 47 -13.54 1.69 22.67
C TRP A 47 -13.54 1.67 21.13
N LEU A 48 -12.38 1.88 20.50
CA LEU A 48 -12.22 1.80 19.04
C LEU A 48 -12.39 0.35 18.57
N THR A 49 -11.62 -0.57 19.18
CA THR A 49 -11.72 -2.00 18.90
C THR A 49 -13.15 -2.52 19.03
N LYS A 50 -13.81 -2.21 20.16
CA LYS A 50 -15.21 -2.62 20.40
C LYS A 50 -16.15 -2.10 19.32
N ARG A 51 -16.08 -0.80 18.98
CA ARG A 51 -16.95 -0.19 17.96
C ARG A 51 -16.70 -0.77 16.57
N ALA A 52 -15.45 -0.94 16.17
CA ALA A 52 -15.13 -1.53 14.87
C ALA A 52 -15.69 -2.96 14.74
N ILE A 53 -15.45 -3.81 15.73
CA ILE A 53 -15.95 -5.20 15.73
C ILE A 53 -17.49 -5.23 15.73
N VAL A 54 -18.13 -4.45 16.59
CA VAL A 54 -19.61 -4.40 16.66
C VAL A 54 -20.19 -3.91 15.33
N THR A 55 -19.60 -2.87 14.73
CA THR A 55 -20.07 -2.36 13.42
C THR A 55 -19.99 -3.44 12.34
N TYR A 56 -18.88 -4.20 12.29
CA TYR A 56 -18.72 -5.27 11.30
C TYR A 56 -19.75 -6.39 11.50
N ILE A 57 -19.88 -6.90 12.72
CA ILE A 57 -20.80 -8.00 13.03
C ILE A 57 -22.26 -7.58 12.76
N LEU A 58 -22.64 -6.37 13.16
CA LEU A 58 -23.99 -5.86 12.91
C LEU A 58 -24.26 -5.68 11.41
N ALA A 59 -23.32 -5.10 10.67
CA ALA A 59 -23.47 -4.91 9.23
C ALA A 59 -23.57 -6.26 8.49
N LEU A 60 -22.71 -7.21 8.86
CA LEU A 60 -22.74 -8.56 8.31
C LEU A 60 -24.09 -9.24 8.64
N GLY A 61 -24.56 -9.15 9.87
CA GLY A 61 -25.85 -9.70 10.30
C GLY A 61 -27.03 -9.12 9.53
N VAL A 62 -27.07 -7.79 9.37
CA VAL A 62 -28.14 -7.12 8.61
C VAL A 62 -28.13 -7.55 7.15
N VAL A 63 -26.97 -7.54 6.48
CA VAL A 63 -26.87 -7.99 5.07
C VAL A 63 -27.28 -9.45 4.92
N THR A 64 -26.88 -10.31 5.88
CA THR A 64 -27.27 -11.74 5.86
C THR A 64 -28.78 -11.94 6.00
N ILE A 65 -29.44 -11.15 6.84
CA ILE A 65 -30.91 -11.20 7.00
C ILE A 65 -31.61 -10.65 5.77
N MET A 66 -31.17 -9.48 5.26
CA MET A 66 -31.81 -8.82 4.10
C MET A 66 -31.68 -9.61 2.82
N TYR A 67 -30.53 -10.25 2.59
CA TYR A 67 -30.19 -10.89 1.32
C TYR A 67 -29.87 -12.39 1.47
N ARG A 68 -30.62 -13.08 2.33
CA ARG A 68 -30.37 -14.47 2.74
C ARG A 68 -30.06 -15.44 1.58
N THR A 69 -30.77 -15.33 0.47
CA THR A 69 -30.62 -16.17 -0.73
C THR A 69 -29.33 -15.91 -1.51
N TYR A 70 -28.78 -14.71 -1.37
CA TYR A 70 -27.61 -14.25 -2.15
C TYR A 70 -26.35 -14.09 -1.30
N CYS A 71 -26.41 -14.47 -0.02
CA CYS A 71 -25.25 -14.35 0.87
C CYS A 71 -24.14 -15.33 0.51
N LEU A 72 -22.93 -14.93 0.88
CA LEU A 72 -21.77 -15.83 0.86
C LEU A 72 -22.00 -17.06 1.75
N PRO A 73 -21.37 -18.19 1.43
CA PRO A 73 -21.25 -19.32 2.35
C PRO A 73 -20.70 -18.88 3.71
N TRP A 74 -21.20 -19.50 4.77
CA TRP A 74 -20.91 -19.11 6.16
C TRP A 74 -19.40 -19.11 6.50
N TYR A 75 -18.62 -19.99 5.89
CA TYR A 75 -17.17 -20.09 6.13
C TYR A 75 -16.39 -18.88 5.62
N TYR A 76 -16.81 -18.23 4.52
CA TYR A 76 -16.22 -16.96 4.08
C TYR A 76 -16.60 -15.80 5.01
N MET A 77 -17.83 -15.78 5.51
CA MET A 77 -18.23 -14.78 6.51
C MET A 77 -17.44 -14.97 7.80
N LEU A 78 -17.24 -16.21 8.23
CA LEU A 78 -16.44 -16.53 9.41
C LEU A 78 -14.98 -16.10 9.23
N SER A 79 -14.36 -16.33 8.06
CA SER A 79 -12.99 -15.88 7.79
C SER A 79 -12.86 -14.37 7.92
N GLY A 80 -13.86 -13.60 7.44
CA GLY A 80 -13.92 -12.15 7.61
C GLY A 80 -14.03 -11.75 9.08
N VAL A 81 -14.88 -12.40 9.86
CA VAL A 81 -15.01 -12.15 11.31
C VAL A 81 -13.69 -12.45 12.03
N VAL A 82 -13.07 -13.60 11.75
CA VAL A 82 -11.78 -13.98 12.34
C VAL A 82 -10.70 -12.96 12.00
N SER A 83 -10.61 -12.52 10.75
CA SER A 83 -9.65 -11.50 10.31
C SER A 83 -9.81 -10.19 11.08
N VAL A 84 -11.06 -9.72 11.25
CA VAL A 84 -11.38 -8.50 12.00
C VAL A 84 -11.07 -8.65 13.50
N LEU A 85 -11.42 -9.78 14.11
CA LEU A 85 -11.14 -10.06 15.52
C LEU A 85 -9.63 -10.16 15.78
N VAL A 86 -8.91 -10.92 14.97
CA VAL A 86 -7.45 -11.08 15.09
C VAL A 86 -6.77 -9.72 14.92
N PHE A 87 -7.14 -8.95 13.92
CA PHE A 87 -6.52 -7.65 13.69
C PHE A 87 -6.78 -6.67 14.84
N PHE A 88 -8.02 -6.48 15.25
CA PHE A 88 -8.35 -5.48 16.28
C PHE A 88 -8.06 -5.94 17.70
N ILE A 89 -8.19 -7.23 18.06
CA ILE A 89 -7.90 -7.71 19.42
C ILE A 89 -6.42 -8.03 19.56
N TYR A 90 -5.91 -8.95 18.75
CA TYR A 90 -4.51 -9.38 18.82
C TYR A 90 -3.56 -8.25 18.39
N GLY A 91 -3.85 -7.62 17.24
CA GLY A 91 -3.04 -6.52 16.71
C GLY A 91 -2.95 -5.33 17.68
N SER A 92 -4.04 -4.97 18.37
CA SER A 92 -3.99 -3.90 19.37
C SER A 92 -3.12 -4.25 20.57
N ASN A 93 -3.15 -5.51 21.02
CA ASN A 93 -2.31 -5.97 22.13
C ASN A 93 -0.83 -6.03 21.73
N VAL A 94 -0.53 -6.50 20.53
CA VAL A 94 0.83 -6.51 19.97
C VAL A 94 1.34 -5.07 19.82
N ALA A 95 0.54 -4.17 19.26
CA ALA A 95 0.90 -2.77 19.10
C ALA A 95 1.20 -2.10 20.45
N LYS A 96 0.38 -2.35 21.48
CA LYS A 96 0.63 -1.84 22.83
C LYS A 96 1.97 -2.31 23.40
N ARG A 97 2.31 -3.59 23.22
CA ARG A 97 3.55 -4.16 23.76
C ARG A 97 4.78 -3.67 23.00
N LEU A 98 4.77 -3.81 21.68
CA LEU A 98 5.95 -3.55 20.84
C LEU A 98 6.20 -2.05 20.59
N ALA A 99 5.15 -1.21 20.52
CA ALA A 99 5.33 0.22 20.33
C ALA A 99 5.95 0.92 21.56
N VAL A 100 5.70 0.39 22.77
CA VAL A 100 6.19 0.94 24.05
C VAL A 100 7.57 0.42 24.42
N GLU A 101 7.92 -0.78 23.92
CA GLU A 101 9.18 -1.43 24.29
C GLU A 101 10.39 -0.61 23.81
N ARG A 102 11.29 -0.27 24.74
CA ARG A 102 12.56 0.45 24.46
C ARG A 102 13.57 -0.48 23.80
N THR A 103 13.21 -1.07 22.68
CA THR A 103 14.10 -1.92 21.88
C THR A 103 14.85 -1.05 20.86
N GLY A 104 16.14 -1.30 20.67
CA GLY A 104 16.93 -0.63 19.62
C GLY A 104 16.37 -0.93 18.23
N GLU A 105 16.55 -0.01 17.29
CA GLU A 105 15.99 -0.04 15.93
C GLU A 105 16.22 -1.37 15.20
N LYS A 106 17.47 -1.85 15.14
CA LYS A 106 17.81 -3.12 14.47
C LYS A 106 17.08 -4.35 15.06
N ARG A 107 16.90 -4.36 16.39
CA ARG A 107 16.19 -5.45 17.07
C ARG A 107 14.68 -5.38 16.77
N PHE A 108 14.13 -4.17 16.68
CA PHE A 108 12.75 -3.98 16.29
C PHE A 108 12.52 -4.40 14.82
N GLU A 109 13.39 -3.99 13.88
CA GLU A 109 13.33 -4.41 12.47
C GLU A 109 13.32 -5.94 12.34
N LYS A 110 14.21 -6.65 13.03
CA LYS A 110 14.22 -8.12 13.02
C LYS A 110 12.93 -8.71 13.57
N ARG A 111 12.38 -8.17 14.65
CA ARG A 111 11.13 -8.65 15.25
C ARG A 111 9.94 -8.43 14.33
N VAL A 112 9.80 -7.24 13.76
CA VAL A 112 8.69 -6.94 12.88
C VAL A 112 8.79 -7.69 11.56
N PHE A 113 10.00 -7.96 11.06
CA PHE A 113 10.21 -8.84 9.92
C PHE A 113 9.69 -10.26 10.22
N LEU A 114 10.10 -10.86 11.34
CA LEU A 114 9.64 -12.20 11.72
C LEU A 114 8.14 -12.25 12.00
N MET A 115 7.58 -11.22 12.63
CA MET A 115 6.15 -11.08 12.86
C MET A 115 5.36 -10.99 11.54
N ALA A 116 5.96 -10.41 10.51
CA ALA A 116 5.37 -10.36 9.18
C ALA A 116 5.56 -11.69 8.43
N PHE A 117 6.76 -12.27 8.49
CA PHE A 117 7.15 -13.43 7.69
C PHE A 117 6.45 -14.73 8.12
N ILE A 118 6.45 -15.01 9.44
CA ILE A 118 5.93 -16.29 9.94
C ILE A 118 4.43 -16.50 9.60
N PRO A 119 3.53 -15.54 9.85
CA PRO A 119 2.12 -15.72 9.49
C PRO A 119 1.90 -15.81 7.97
N ARG A 120 2.67 -15.06 7.15
CA ARG A 120 2.58 -15.15 5.69
C ARG A 120 3.02 -16.51 5.18
N LEU A 121 4.09 -17.05 5.74
CA LEU A 121 4.59 -18.38 5.42
C LEU A 121 3.55 -19.45 5.75
N ILE A 122 2.98 -19.42 6.96
CA ILE A 122 1.94 -20.34 7.39
C ILE A 122 0.71 -20.23 6.47
N TRP A 123 0.28 -19.00 6.18
CA TRP A 123 -0.85 -18.76 5.28
C TRP A 123 -0.59 -19.30 3.87
N THR A 124 0.61 -19.07 3.33
CA THR A 124 0.98 -19.51 1.98
C THR A 124 0.97 -21.03 1.86
N ILE A 125 1.47 -21.74 2.85
CA ILE A 125 1.44 -23.19 2.89
C ILE A 125 -0.01 -23.69 3.03
N LEU A 126 -0.78 -23.07 3.94
CA LEU A 126 -2.17 -23.45 4.18
C LEU A 126 -3.03 -23.27 2.91
N ILE A 127 -2.95 -22.09 2.27
CA ILE A 127 -3.78 -21.81 1.09
C ILE A 127 -3.38 -22.67 -0.12
N TYR A 128 -2.10 -23.02 -0.26
CA TYR A 128 -1.64 -23.95 -1.28
C TYR A 128 -2.32 -25.32 -1.14
N HIS A 129 -2.33 -25.87 0.07
CA HIS A 129 -2.99 -27.15 0.32
C HIS A 129 -4.51 -27.08 0.21
N LEU A 130 -5.13 -25.98 0.67
CA LEU A 130 -6.57 -25.79 0.54
C LEU A 130 -6.99 -25.69 -0.94
N PHE A 131 -6.25 -24.99 -1.78
CA PHE A 131 -6.58 -24.89 -3.20
C PHE A 131 -6.43 -26.25 -3.90
N MET A 132 -5.36 -26.99 -3.62
CA MET A 132 -5.19 -28.34 -4.15
C MET A 132 -6.33 -29.28 -3.73
N GLU A 133 -6.77 -29.22 -2.47
CA GLU A 133 -7.82 -30.09 -1.95
C GLU A 133 -9.21 -29.74 -2.52
N TYR A 134 -9.56 -28.43 -2.58
CA TYR A 134 -10.92 -28.01 -2.95
C TYR A 134 -11.11 -27.76 -4.45
N TYR A 135 -10.06 -27.37 -5.17
CA TYR A 135 -10.14 -27.02 -6.60
C TYR A 135 -9.37 -28.01 -7.49
N GLY A 136 -8.54 -28.88 -6.90
CA GLY A 136 -7.64 -29.75 -7.66
C GLY A 136 -6.51 -28.98 -8.37
N ASP A 137 -6.36 -27.70 -8.07
CA ASP A 137 -5.44 -26.78 -8.70
C ASP A 137 -4.83 -25.82 -7.65
N VAL A 138 -3.60 -25.39 -7.90
CA VAL A 138 -2.86 -24.47 -7.00
C VAL A 138 -3.28 -23.02 -7.14
N PHE A 139 -3.98 -22.64 -8.20
CA PHE A 139 -4.34 -21.25 -8.52
C PHE A 139 -5.64 -20.81 -7.84
N GLY A 140 -6.57 -21.73 -7.62
CA GLY A 140 -7.82 -21.48 -6.90
C GLY A 140 -8.70 -20.44 -7.58
N PHE A 141 -8.97 -19.30 -6.91
CA PHE A 141 -9.87 -18.27 -7.43
C PHE A 141 -9.24 -17.36 -8.51
N GLU A 142 -7.93 -17.40 -8.68
CA GLU A 142 -7.18 -16.49 -9.57
C GLU A 142 -6.73 -17.19 -10.85
N ASP A 143 -7.45 -18.20 -11.25
CA ASP A 143 -7.11 -19.14 -12.31
C ASP A 143 -6.58 -18.41 -13.58
N MET A 144 -7.32 -17.48 -14.15
CA MET A 144 -6.95 -16.86 -15.44
C MET A 144 -5.61 -16.11 -15.41
N ASP A 145 -5.45 -15.16 -14.47
CA ASP A 145 -4.23 -14.34 -14.41
C ASP A 145 -3.05 -15.15 -13.84
N ALA A 146 -3.33 -16.03 -12.88
CA ALA A 146 -2.31 -16.85 -12.23
C ALA A 146 -1.74 -17.89 -13.19
N THR A 147 -2.58 -18.56 -13.96
CA THR A 147 -2.18 -19.52 -15.01
C THR A 147 -1.38 -18.81 -16.10
N TYR A 148 -1.83 -17.64 -16.57
CA TYR A 148 -1.08 -16.85 -17.53
C TYR A 148 0.34 -16.53 -17.06
N TYR A 149 0.53 -16.12 -15.80
CA TYR A 149 1.87 -15.84 -15.28
C TYR A 149 2.70 -17.11 -15.05
N ASP A 150 2.07 -18.22 -14.76
CA ASP A 150 2.73 -19.53 -14.66
C ASP A 150 3.25 -20.00 -16.02
N ASP A 151 2.40 -20.00 -17.04
CA ASP A 151 2.73 -20.37 -18.42
C ASP A 151 3.85 -19.49 -18.99
N LEU A 152 3.74 -18.17 -18.78
CA LEU A 152 4.79 -17.23 -19.18
C LEU A 152 6.11 -17.50 -18.45
N GLY A 153 6.04 -17.81 -17.15
CA GLY A 153 7.22 -18.18 -16.36
C GLY A 153 7.88 -19.46 -16.86
N GLN A 154 7.11 -20.49 -17.18
CA GLN A 154 7.63 -21.74 -17.76
C GLN A 154 8.25 -21.52 -19.13
N PHE A 155 7.59 -20.71 -20.00
CA PHE A 155 8.12 -20.32 -21.29
C PHE A 155 9.48 -19.62 -21.15
N VAL A 156 9.59 -18.62 -20.26
CA VAL A 156 10.87 -17.90 -20.03
C VAL A 156 11.93 -18.82 -19.43
N ALA A 157 11.57 -19.74 -18.54
CA ALA A 157 12.53 -20.74 -18.03
C ALA A 157 13.07 -21.64 -19.15
N GLY A 158 12.23 -22.01 -20.12
CA GLY A 158 12.62 -22.70 -21.33
C GLY A 158 13.64 -21.90 -22.15
N LEU A 159 13.36 -20.62 -22.40
CA LEU A 159 14.30 -19.74 -23.12
C LEU A 159 15.67 -19.65 -22.43
N ILE A 160 15.70 -19.57 -21.11
CA ILE A 160 16.96 -19.54 -20.34
C ILE A 160 17.73 -20.85 -20.51
N ASN A 161 17.06 -22.01 -20.48
CA ASN A 161 17.69 -23.31 -20.71
C ASN A 161 18.27 -23.44 -22.10
N ASP A 162 17.62 -22.84 -23.10
CA ASP A 162 18.09 -22.81 -24.49
C ASP A 162 19.18 -21.75 -24.76
N GLY A 163 19.55 -20.96 -23.73
CA GLY A 163 20.50 -19.87 -23.82
C GLY A 163 20.00 -18.67 -24.64
N ASN A 164 18.69 -18.56 -24.83
CA ASN A 164 18.05 -17.45 -25.53
C ASN A 164 17.64 -16.35 -24.53
N PHE A 165 18.34 -15.22 -24.54
CA PHE A 165 18.10 -14.08 -23.67
C PHE A 165 17.36 -12.92 -24.36
N HIS A 166 16.80 -13.13 -25.55
CA HIS A 166 15.98 -12.12 -26.25
C HIS A 166 14.55 -12.05 -25.73
N PHE A 167 14.39 -11.93 -24.41
CA PHE A 167 13.10 -12.01 -23.72
C PHE A 167 12.04 -11.09 -24.30
N TYR A 168 12.39 -9.85 -24.65
CA TYR A 168 11.40 -8.90 -25.17
C TYR A 168 10.77 -9.42 -26.46
N THR A 169 11.57 -9.82 -27.44
CA THR A 169 11.09 -10.30 -28.73
C THR A 169 10.31 -11.59 -28.60
N GLU A 170 10.84 -12.55 -27.85
CA GLU A 170 10.22 -13.86 -27.68
C GLU A 170 8.89 -13.78 -26.90
N ILE A 171 8.84 -12.99 -25.84
CA ILE A 171 7.61 -12.78 -25.08
C ILE A 171 6.58 -12.00 -25.92
N SER A 172 7.01 -10.97 -26.69
CA SER A 172 6.11 -10.25 -27.61
C SER A 172 5.49 -11.20 -28.62
N ASN A 173 6.29 -12.09 -29.20
CA ASN A 173 5.80 -13.10 -30.15
C ASN A 173 4.83 -14.08 -29.48
N TRP A 174 5.15 -14.54 -28.26
CA TRP A 174 4.33 -15.48 -27.51
C TRP A 174 2.99 -14.86 -27.09
N CYS A 175 3.02 -13.62 -26.59
CA CYS A 175 1.81 -12.89 -26.15
C CYS A 175 1.01 -12.28 -27.31
N GLY A 176 1.62 -12.14 -28.51
CA GLY A 176 1.02 -11.37 -29.62
C GLY A 176 0.83 -9.87 -29.28
N ARG A 177 1.67 -9.31 -28.41
CA ARG A 177 1.59 -7.91 -27.93
C ARG A 177 2.99 -7.30 -27.84
N ASP A 178 3.14 -6.10 -28.35
CA ASP A 178 4.37 -5.29 -28.23
C ASP A 178 4.36 -4.41 -26.95
N ASP A 179 3.70 -4.84 -25.90
CA ASP A 179 3.64 -4.09 -24.64
C ASP A 179 4.64 -4.66 -23.62
N ILE A 180 5.56 -3.80 -23.16
CA ILE A 180 6.54 -4.14 -22.13
C ILE A 180 5.89 -4.36 -20.74
N ALA A 181 4.66 -3.88 -20.57
CA ALA A 181 3.91 -4.08 -19.33
C ALA A 181 3.65 -5.57 -19.11
N ASP A 182 3.81 -6.01 -17.88
CA ASP A 182 3.65 -7.41 -17.43
C ASP A 182 4.78 -8.38 -17.83
N MET A 183 5.64 -8.05 -18.80
CA MET A 183 6.77 -8.90 -19.21
C MET A 183 7.78 -9.11 -18.08
N GLY A 184 8.09 -8.07 -17.32
CA GLY A 184 9.07 -8.14 -16.22
C GLY A 184 8.68 -9.12 -15.13
N TYR A 185 7.40 -9.30 -14.87
CA TYR A 185 6.95 -10.30 -13.90
C TYR A 185 7.14 -11.72 -14.43
N GLY A 186 6.82 -11.97 -15.70
CA GLY A 186 7.10 -13.27 -16.35
C GLY A 186 8.59 -13.62 -16.36
N VAL A 187 9.46 -12.65 -16.67
CA VAL A 187 10.93 -12.85 -16.60
C VAL A 187 11.38 -13.18 -15.17
N TYR A 188 10.85 -12.48 -14.17
CA TYR A 188 11.14 -12.75 -12.76
C TYR A 188 10.71 -14.17 -12.35
N VAL A 189 9.49 -14.58 -12.69
CA VAL A 189 8.98 -15.94 -12.42
C VAL A 189 9.82 -16.98 -13.17
N GLY A 190 10.12 -16.74 -14.45
CA GLY A 190 10.91 -17.65 -15.27
C GLY A 190 12.32 -17.87 -14.74
N PHE A 191 12.97 -16.83 -14.22
CA PHE A 191 14.26 -16.98 -13.56
C PHE A 191 14.18 -17.85 -12.29
N ILE A 192 13.12 -17.71 -11.50
CA ILE A 192 12.90 -18.56 -10.32
C ILE A 192 12.61 -20.01 -10.73
N TYR A 193 11.79 -20.19 -11.76
CA TYR A 193 11.48 -21.53 -12.29
C TYR A 193 12.70 -22.24 -12.85
N TRP A 194 13.56 -21.51 -13.56
CA TRP A 194 14.83 -22.05 -14.02
C TRP A 194 15.70 -22.55 -12.84
N LEU A 195 15.76 -21.81 -11.73
CA LEU A 195 16.54 -22.20 -10.54
C LEU A 195 15.85 -23.30 -9.71
N ALA A 196 14.52 -23.33 -9.66
CA ALA A 196 13.73 -24.14 -8.74
C ALA A 196 12.86 -25.21 -9.46
N HIS A 197 13.21 -25.57 -10.70
CA HIS A 197 12.53 -26.62 -11.48
C HIS A 197 11.00 -26.41 -11.54
N ASN A 198 10.57 -25.24 -12.00
CA ASN A 198 9.16 -24.86 -12.16
C ASN A 198 8.32 -24.92 -10.87
N SER A 199 8.93 -24.65 -9.73
CA SER A 199 8.26 -24.70 -8.44
C SER A 199 7.47 -23.42 -8.13
N ILE A 200 6.14 -23.47 -8.20
CA ILE A 200 5.23 -22.38 -7.78
C ILE A 200 5.45 -22.00 -6.31
N ILE A 201 5.71 -23.00 -5.45
CA ILE A 201 5.97 -22.76 -4.03
C ILE A 201 7.20 -21.87 -3.85
N ALA A 202 8.26 -22.04 -4.64
CA ALA A 202 9.45 -21.20 -4.56
C ALA A 202 9.12 -19.72 -4.81
N VAL A 203 8.30 -19.41 -5.81
CA VAL A 203 7.83 -18.05 -6.09
C VAL A 203 7.03 -17.51 -4.91
N ARG A 204 6.08 -18.28 -4.35
CA ARG A 204 5.25 -17.86 -3.21
C ARG A 204 6.06 -17.66 -1.92
N LEU A 205 7.10 -18.46 -1.67
CA LEU A 205 8.02 -18.25 -0.55
C LEU A 205 8.80 -16.94 -0.68
N LEU A 206 9.27 -16.62 -1.88
CA LEU A 206 9.91 -15.33 -2.15
C LEU A 206 8.96 -14.16 -1.92
N LYS A 207 7.68 -14.29 -2.27
CA LYS A 207 6.66 -13.27 -1.94
C LYS A 207 6.55 -13.03 -0.44
N CYS A 208 6.61 -14.06 0.39
CA CYS A 208 6.62 -13.89 1.85
C CYS A 208 7.83 -13.06 2.31
N ILE A 209 8.99 -13.23 1.68
CA ILE A 209 10.19 -12.46 1.98
C ILE A 209 10.01 -11.00 1.53
N TRP A 210 9.58 -10.75 0.28
CA TRP A 210 9.37 -9.39 -0.24
C TRP A 210 8.33 -8.63 0.54
N SER A 211 7.20 -9.26 0.87
CA SER A 211 6.15 -8.66 1.69
C SER A 211 6.65 -8.31 3.11
N SER A 212 7.54 -9.12 3.69
CA SER A 212 8.12 -8.87 5.01
C SER A 212 9.18 -7.77 4.98
N ILE A 213 9.99 -7.70 3.93
CA ILE A 213 10.94 -6.60 3.71
C ILE A 213 10.16 -5.29 3.51
N THR A 214 9.03 -5.31 2.82
CA THR A 214 8.15 -4.14 2.65
C THR A 214 7.77 -3.53 3.99
N VAL A 215 7.46 -4.34 5.01
CA VAL A 215 7.14 -3.85 6.36
C VAL A 215 8.33 -3.14 7.00
N VAL A 216 9.54 -3.65 6.82
CA VAL A 216 10.77 -3.02 7.34
C VAL A 216 11.07 -1.71 6.61
N LEU A 217 10.89 -1.68 5.28
CA LEU A 217 11.05 -0.46 4.48
C LEU A 217 10.05 0.61 4.88
N LEU A 218 8.79 0.23 5.09
CA LEU A 218 7.75 1.13 5.58
C LEU A 218 8.09 1.70 6.97
N TYR A 219 8.61 0.86 7.87
CA TYR A 219 9.11 1.31 9.18
C TYR A 219 10.17 2.40 9.02
N ARG A 220 11.21 2.17 8.19
CA ARG A 220 12.29 3.13 7.96
C ARG A 220 11.79 4.42 7.34
N LEU A 221 10.90 4.33 6.35
CA LEU A 221 10.26 5.48 5.72
C LEU A 221 9.43 6.29 6.73
N ALA A 222 8.59 5.61 7.52
CA ALA A 222 7.76 6.25 8.53
C ALA A 222 8.58 6.86 9.67
N GLN A 223 9.69 6.22 10.07
CA GLN A 223 10.60 6.73 11.09
C GLN A 223 11.23 8.06 10.69
N ARG A 224 11.73 8.15 9.45
CA ARG A 224 12.31 9.40 8.91
C ARG A 224 11.28 10.52 8.78
N ASN A 225 10.03 10.16 8.49
CA ASN A 225 8.97 11.14 8.25
C ASN A 225 8.23 11.55 9.51
N PHE A 226 7.83 10.61 10.36
CA PHE A 226 6.91 10.83 11.48
C PHE A 226 7.50 10.49 12.86
N GLY A 227 8.71 9.94 12.90
CA GLY A 227 9.39 9.51 14.12
C GLY A 227 9.06 8.08 14.54
N GLU A 228 9.80 7.60 15.54
CA GLU A 228 9.89 6.19 15.95
C GLU A 228 8.54 5.57 16.32
N GLN A 229 7.72 6.27 17.11
CA GLN A 229 6.46 5.68 17.60
C GLN A 229 5.45 5.47 16.47
N THR A 230 5.27 6.45 15.61
CA THR A 230 4.40 6.33 14.43
C THR A 230 4.90 5.22 13.51
N ALA A 231 6.22 5.13 13.32
CA ALA A 231 6.84 4.10 12.50
C ALA A 231 6.57 2.68 13.02
N ARG A 232 6.71 2.47 14.32
CA ARG A 232 6.41 1.17 14.96
C ARG A 232 4.96 0.77 14.76
N VAL A 233 4.04 1.71 14.98
CA VAL A 233 2.59 1.49 14.77
C VAL A 233 2.29 1.14 13.31
N ALA A 234 2.83 1.91 12.37
CA ALA A 234 2.66 1.66 10.94
C ALA A 234 3.18 0.27 10.53
N ALA A 235 4.38 -0.10 10.99
CA ALA A 235 4.98 -1.39 10.69
C ALA A 235 4.18 -2.57 11.27
N ILE A 236 3.71 -2.46 12.51
CA ILE A 236 2.90 -3.50 13.15
C ILE A 236 1.59 -3.70 12.40
N PHE A 237 0.89 -2.62 12.03
CA PHE A 237 -0.36 -2.72 11.26
C PHE A 237 -0.12 -3.30 9.87
N CYS A 238 0.94 -2.87 9.18
CA CYS A 238 1.31 -3.43 7.89
C CYS A 238 1.67 -4.93 7.98
N ALA A 239 2.36 -5.35 9.04
CA ALA A 239 2.70 -6.75 9.28
C ALA A 239 1.45 -7.63 9.46
N LEU A 240 0.43 -7.10 10.14
CA LEU A 240 -0.80 -7.83 10.47
C LEU A 240 -1.92 -7.64 9.45
N TRP A 241 -1.69 -6.92 8.34
CA TRP A 241 -2.73 -6.63 7.36
C TRP A 241 -3.17 -7.88 6.60
N PRO A 242 -4.45 -8.32 6.68
CA PRO A 242 -4.87 -9.61 6.13
C PRO A 242 -4.69 -9.73 4.62
N ASN A 243 -4.95 -8.65 3.87
CA ASN A 243 -4.83 -8.66 2.41
C ASN A 243 -3.39 -8.92 1.96
N PHE A 244 -2.39 -8.41 2.68
CA PHE A 244 -0.98 -8.69 2.37
C PHE A 244 -0.60 -10.17 2.63
N TRP A 245 -1.29 -10.83 3.55
CA TRP A 245 -1.09 -12.27 3.74
C TRP A 245 -1.70 -13.06 2.58
N TYR A 246 -2.92 -12.69 2.18
CA TYR A 246 -3.61 -13.34 1.08
C TYR A 246 -2.76 -13.34 -0.20
N TYR A 247 -2.25 -12.18 -0.61
CA TYR A 247 -1.46 -12.07 -1.85
C TYR A 247 -0.11 -12.78 -1.81
N CYS A 248 0.41 -13.17 -0.65
CA CYS A 248 1.58 -14.05 -0.58
C CYS A 248 1.24 -15.50 -1.01
N GLY A 249 0.01 -15.94 -0.76
CA GLY A 249 -0.45 -17.30 -1.07
C GLY A 249 -0.91 -17.51 -2.51
N VAL A 250 -1.08 -16.46 -3.32
CA VAL A 250 -1.56 -16.54 -4.70
C VAL A 250 -0.47 -16.21 -5.72
N HIS A 251 -0.62 -16.70 -6.96
CA HIS A 251 0.39 -16.54 -8.01
C HIS A 251 0.15 -15.30 -8.86
N LEU A 252 0.16 -14.12 -8.21
CA LEU A 252 -0.10 -12.81 -8.80
C LEU A 252 1.02 -11.83 -8.46
N LYS A 253 1.21 -10.78 -9.23
CA LYS A 253 2.32 -9.80 -9.11
C LYS A 253 2.16 -8.72 -8.04
N GLU A 254 1.07 -8.72 -7.27
CA GLU A 254 0.70 -7.65 -6.33
C GLU A 254 1.75 -7.44 -5.23
N VAL A 255 2.33 -8.51 -4.72
CA VAL A 255 3.36 -8.43 -3.66
C VAL A 255 4.62 -7.72 -4.17
N GLU A 256 5.06 -8.07 -5.35
CA GLU A 256 6.24 -7.48 -5.99
C GLU A 256 5.98 -6.01 -6.33
N MET A 257 4.78 -5.66 -6.81
CA MET A 257 4.38 -4.27 -7.07
C MET A 257 4.40 -3.43 -5.78
N VAL A 258 3.86 -3.95 -4.68
CA VAL A 258 3.86 -3.27 -3.37
C VAL A 258 5.29 -3.11 -2.85
N PHE A 259 6.09 -4.16 -2.93
CA PHE A 259 7.50 -4.13 -2.53
C PHE A 259 8.28 -3.07 -3.29
N LEU A 260 8.20 -3.07 -4.62
CA LEU A 260 8.91 -2.12 -5.47
C LEU A 260 8.41 -0.68 -5.28
N ALA A 261 7.11 -0.48 -5.08
CA ALA A 261 6.54 0.84 -4.80
C ALA A 261 7.07 1.42 -3.48
N VAL A 262 7.09 0.62 -2.42
CA VAL A 262 7.60 1.07 -1.12
C VAL A 262 9.12 1.25 -1.17
N LEU A 263 9.84 0.36 -1.85
CA LEU A 263 11.28 0.47 -2.05
C LEU A 263 11.64 1.73 -2.83
N PHE A 264 10.89 2.03 -3.92
CA PHE A 264 11.08 3.26 -4.69
C PHE A 264 10.91 4.51 -3.82
N VAL A 265 9.78 4.61 -3.11
CA VAL A 265 9.50 5.78 -2.27
C VAL A 265 10.50 5.90 -1.11
N GLU A 266 10.92 4.78 -0.52
CA GLU A 266 11.91 4.75 0.55
C GLU A 266 13.29 5.24 0.08
N GLN A 267 13.77 4.72 -1.05
CA GLN A 267 15.06 5.12 -1.64
C GLN A 267 15.02 6.56 -2.16
N ALA A 268 13.93 6.95 -2.80
CA ALA A 268 13.74 8.32 -3.27
C ALA A 268 13.66 9.33 -2.11
N ASP A 269 12.94 9.02 -1.01
CA ASP A 269 12.90 9.86 0.20
C ASP A 269 14.29 10.01 0.83
N GLN A 270 15.05 8.91 0.90
CA GLN A 270 16.43 8.92 1.39
C GLN A 270 17.34 9.78 0.49
N MET A 271 17.19 9.66 -0.83
CA MET A 271 17.92 10.49 -1.81
C MET A 271 17.58 11.97 -1.65
N LEU A 272 16.31 12.32 -1.56
CA LEU A 272 15.85 13.71 -1.42
C LEU A 272 16.38 14.36 -0.14
N ARG A 273 16.36 13.65 0.98
CA ARG A 273 16.79 14.17 2.31
C ARG A 273 18.30 14.13 2.50
N SER A 274 19.05 13.42 1.67
CA SER A 274 20.51 13.32 1.83
C SER A 274 21.20 14.66 1.64
N ARG A 275 22.28 14.94 2.39
CA ARG A 275 23.06 16.17 2.21
C ARG A 275 23.88 16.19 0.92
N GLN A 276 24.44 15.05 0.55
CA GLN A 276 25.26 14.88 -0.64
C GLN A 276 24.48 14.16 -1.73
N PHE A 277 24.54 14.70 -2.93
CA PHE A 277 23.97 14.10 -4.13
C PHE A 277 25.05 13.22 -4.78
N THR A 278 24.91 11.91 -4.61
CA THR A 278 25.86 10.95 -5.14
C THR A 278 25.14 10.04 -6.13
N ALA A 279 25.78 9.69 -7.24
CA ALA A 279 25.24 8.79 -8.27
C ALA A 279 24.71 7.47 -7.67
N TRP A 280 25.40 6.92 -6.67
CA TRP A 280 25.00 5.72 -5.94
C TRP A 280 23.61 5.79 -5.26
N LYS A 281 23.06 7.00 -5.05
CA LYS A 281 21.72 7.21 -4.50
C LYS A 281 20.67 7.38 -5.59
N VAL A 282 21.07 7.79 -6.78
CA VAL A 282 20.17 7.98 -7.93
C VAL A 282 19.98 6.68 -8.68
N ILE A 283 21.06 5.94 -8.92
CA ILE A 283 21.03 4.68 -9.67
C ILE A 283 19.97 3.69 -9.13
N PRO A 284 19.88 3.39 -7.81
CA PRO A 284 18.85 2.49 -7.31
C PRO A 284 17.44 2.98 -7.61
N VAL A 285 17.17 4.29 -7.46
CA VAL A 285 15.85 4.87 -7.74
C VAL A 285 15.47 4.68 -9.21
N LEU A 286 16.41 4.91 -10.12
CA LEU A 286 16.19 4.71 -11.56
C LEU A 286 16.00 3.23 -11.93
N LEU A 287 16.79 2.34 -11.35
CA LEU A 287 16.67 0.89 -11.59
C LEU A 287 15.31 0.38 -11.09
N ILE A 288 14.86 0.80 -9.90
CA ILE A 288 13.56 0.41 -9.38
C ILE A 288 12.44 0.97 -10.27
N ALA A 289 12.54 2.21 -10.74
CA ALA A 289 11.59 2.79 -11.68
C ALA A 289 11.53 2.01 -13.00
N ALA A 290 12.68 1.65 -13.57
CA ALA A 290 12.77 0.83 -14.77
C ALA A 290 12.11 -0.55 -14.56
N THR A 291 12.38 -1.21 -13.43
CA THR A 291 11.72 -2.48 -13.06
C THR A 291 10.20 -2.31 -12.92
N LEU A 292 9.74 -1.23 -12.31
CA LEU A 292 8.30 -0.94 -12.21
C LEU A 292 7.65 -0.78 -13.58
N PHE A 293 8.33 -0.21 -14.57
CA PHE A 293 7.81 -0.11 -15.94
C PHE A 293 7.54 -1.46 -16.58
N THR A 294 8.40 -2.44 -16.33
CA THR A 294 8.24 -3.79 -16.91
C THR A 294 7.16 -4.62 -16.18
N ILE A 295 6.80 -4.25 -14.94
CA ILE A 295 5.77 -4.95 -14.15
C ILE A 295 4.42 -4.25 -14.26
N ARG A 296 4.40 -2.91 -14.16
CA ARG A 296 3.16 -2.10 -14.21
C ARG A 296 3.45 -0.67 -14.61
N THR A 297 3.32 -0.34 -15.88
CA THR A 297 3.59 1.00 -16.43
C THR A 297 2.88 2.14 -15.70
N PRO A 298 1.55 2.09 -15.39
CA PRO A 298 0.90 3.19 -14.67
C PRO A 298 1.48 3.44 -13.28
N LEU A 299 1.94 2.39 -12.58
CA LEU A 299 2.55 2.51 -11.26
C LEU A 299 3.91 3.21 -11.33
N ALA A 300 4.71 2.88 -12.34
CA ALA A 300 6.00 3.52 -12.59
C ALA A 300 5.84 5.01 -12.93
N LEU A 301 4.85 5.35 -13.76
CA LEU A 301 4.53 6.73 -14.11
C LEU A 301 4.15 7.55 -12.89
N VAL A 302 3.27 7.02 -12.05
CA VAL A 302 2.89 7.69 -10.79
C VAL A 302 4.11 7.88 -9.89
N ALA A 303 5.00 6.87 -9.80
CA ALA A 303 6.22 6.96 -8.99
C ALA A 303 7.14 8.10 -9.47
N LEU A 304 7.37 8.21 -10.78
CA LEU A 304 8.18 9.28 -11.36
C LEU A 304 7.51 10.67 -11.26
N LEU A 305 6.21 10.75 -11.48
CA LEU A 305 5.45 11.99 -11.31
C LEU A 305 5.47 12.45 -9.85
N ALA A 306 5.31 11.53 -8.90
CA ALA A 306 5.39 11.83 -7.47
C ALA A 306 6.81 12.33 -7.08
N LEU A 307 7.85 11.71 -7.63
CA LEU A 307 9.23 12.16 -7.42
C LEU A 307 9.45 13.56 -7.99
N THR A 308 9.05 13.81 -9.24
CA THR A 308 9.18 15.11 -9.91
C THR A 308 8.40 16.21 -9.15
N PHE A 309 7.15 15.92 -8.79
CA PHE A 309 6.33 16.85 -8.01
C PHE A 309 6.97 17.15 -6.64
N SER A 310 7.52 16.14 -5.99
CA SER A 310 8.20 16.31 -4.71
C SER A 310 9.49 17.12 -4.82
N LEU A 311 10.23 16.96 -5.91
CA LEU A 311 11.43 17.78 -6.18
C LEU A 311 11.10 19.26 -6.30
N VAL A 312 10.00 19.59 -6.98
CA VAL A 312 9.61 20.98 -7.22
C VAL A 312 8.97 21.61 -5.98
N MET A 313 8.03 20.92 -5.35
CA MET A 313 7.09 21.49 -4.37
C MET A 313 7.45 21.19 -2.91
N SER A 314 8.37 20.26 -2.62
CA SER A 314 8.77 19.97 -1.23
C SER A 314 9.37 21.20 -0.53
N SER A 315 9.27 21.20 0.79
CA SER A 315 9.89 22.25 1.59
C SER A 315 11.43 22.28 1.42
N SER A 316 12.04 23.43 1.63
CA SER A 316 13.51 23.58 1.60
C SER A 316 14.23 22.70 2.64
N ARG A 317 13.49 22.21 3.65
CA ARG A 317 13.99 21.25 4.65
C ARG A 317 14.24 19.87 4.05
N VAL A 318 13.47 19.49 3.04
CA VAL A 318 13.56 18.18 2.37
C VAL A 318 14.49 18.27 1.15
N VAL A 319 14.29 19.28 0.29
CA VAL A 319 15.02 19.41 -0.98
C VAL A 319 15.67 20.80 -1.09
N LYS A 320 17.00 20.83 -1.15
CA LYS A 320 17.77 22.07 -1.39
C LYS A 320 17.69 22.45 -2.87
N MET A 321 17.76 23.77 -3.16
CA MET A 321 17.58 24.34 -4.50
C MET A 321 18.50 23.72 -5.58
N GLY A 322 19.79 23.51 -5.28
CA GLY A 322 20.71 22.87 -6.24
C GLY A 322 20.32 21.46 -6.67
N LYS A 323 19.68 20.68 -5.79
CA LYS A 323 19.17 19.34 -6.15
C LYS A 323 17.94 19.40 -7.05
N ARG A 324 17.10 20.43 -6.90
CA ARG A 324 15.88 20.58 -7.71
C ARG A 324 16.23 20.67 -9.19
N ILE A 325 17.28 21.41 -9.53
CA ILE A 325 17.72 21.59 -10.92
C ILE A 325 18.25 20.27 -11.48
N ILE A 326 19.17 19.59 -10.80
CA ILE A 326 19.84 18.39 -11.32
C ILE A 326 18.86 17.24 -11.46
N VAL A 327 18.12 16.90 -10.40
CA VAL A 327 17.24 15.73 -10.41
C VAL A 327 15.95 16.01 -11.17
N GLY A 328 15.48 17.26 -11.16
CA GLY A 328 14.35 17.68 -11.99
C GLY A 328 14.65 17.55 -13.47
N SER A 329 15.81 18.00 -13.91
CA SER A 329 16.26 17.83 -15.31
C SER A 329 16.42 16.35 -15.68
N LEU A 330 16.97 15.54 -14.79
CA LEU A 330 17.14 14.11 -15.02
C LEU A 330 15.78 13.37 -15.08
N ALA A 331 14.84 13.71 -14.22
CA ALA A 331 13.50 13.14 -14.22
C ALA A 331 12.72 13.52 -15.50
N ILE A 332 12.80 14.77 -15.93
CA ILE A 332 12.17 15.24 -17.17
C ILE A 332 12.80 14.54 -18.38
N LEU A 333 14.13 14.39 -18.39
CA LEU A 333 14.85 13.70 -19.46
C LEU A 333 14.45 12.22 -19.49
N LEU A 334 14.32 11.55 -18.35
CA LEU A 334 13.92 10.15 -18.26
C LEU A 334 12.47 9.95 -18.72
N ILE A 335 11.57 10.83 -18.31
CA ILE A 335 10.18 10.85 -18.80
C ILE A 335 10.17 11.10 -20.31
N GLY A 336 10.98 12.03 -20.82
CA GLY A 336 11.09 12.33 -22.24
C GLY A 336 11.63 11.16 -23.06
N VAL A 337 12.64 10.47 -22.57
CA VAL A 337 13.24 9.29 -23.26
C VAL A 337 12.31 8.09 -23.25
N VAL A 338 11.69 7.79 -22.09
CA VAL A 338 10.81 6.62 -21.94
C VAL A 338 9.47 6.83 -22.63
N MET A 339 8.99 8.07 -22.67
CA MET A 339 7.67 8.41 -23.17
C MET A 339 7.66 9.21 -24.48
N GLY A 340 8.81 9.69 -24.95
CA GLY A 340 8.88 10.67 -26.03
C GLY A 340 8.11 10.32 -27.32
N ASN A 341 8.10 9.05 -27.71
CA ASN A 341 7.31 8.58 -28.86
C ASN A 341 5.92 8.02 -28.46
N ARG A 342 5.74 7.63 -27.20
CA ARG A 342 4.50 6.98 -26.70
C ARG A 342 3.56 7.91 -25.95
N ILE A 343 4.02 9.11 -25.51
CA ILE A 343 3.14 10.08 -24.84
C ILE A 343 2.03 10.52 -25.79
N GLN A 344 2.34 10.78 -27.04
CA GLN A 344 1.38 11.27 -28.02
C GLN A 344 0.44 10.15 -28.46
N GLU A 345 0.94 8.94 -28.65
CA GLU A 345 0.13 7.75 -28.95
C GLU A 345 -0.74 7.36 -27.75
N ASN A 346 -0.16 7.23 -26.56
CA ASN A 346 -0.91 6.88 -25.34
C ASN A 346 -1.82 8.00 -24.84
N ALA A 347 -1.47 9.29 -25.02
CA ALA A 347 -2.39 10.39 -24.71
C ALA A 347 -3.56 10.43 -25.69
N ASN A 348 -3.31 10.18 -26.97
CA ASN A 348 -4.38 10.06 -27.98
C ASN A 348 -5.19 8.78 -27.77
N GLU A 349 -4.57 7.66 -27.42
CA GLU A 349 -5.26 6.44 -27.01
C GLU A 349 -6.02 6.62 -25.70
N LEU A 350 -5.48 7.31 -24.68
CA LEU A 350 -6.19 7.62 -23.45
C LEU A 350 -7.38 8.55 -23.71
N LEU A 351 -7.21 9.58 -24.56
CA LEU A 351 -8.30 10.44 -25.00
C LEU A 351 -9.32 9.67 -25.84
N GLN A 352 -8.87 8.81 -26.75
CA GLN A 352 -9.75 7.93 -27.52
C GLN A 352 -10.40 6.85 -26.64
N ARG A 353 -9.70 6.27 -25.65
CA ARG A 353 -10.25 5.32 -24.70
C ARG A 353 -11.23 5.99 -23.72
N VAL A 354 -10.98 7.22 -23.28
CA VAL A 354 -11.95 8.01 -22.50
C VAL A 354 -13.19 8.37 -23.34
N GLN A 355 -13.02 8.50 -24.67
CA GLN A 355 -14.13 8.77 -25.61
C GLN A 355 -14.69 7.51 -26.26
N SER A 356 -13.99 6.37 -26.23
CA SER A 356 -14.37 5.19 -26.97
C SER A 356 -15.47 4.37 -26.30
N LYS A 357 -16.32 3.81 -27.16
CA LYS A 357 -17.31 2.79 -26.80
C LYS A 357 -16.70 1.56 -26.09
N GLU A 358 -15.38 1.33 -26.20
CA GLU A 358 -14.67 0.21 -25.58
C GLU A 358 -14.54 0.32 -24.05
N GLN A 359 -14.35 1.52 -23.49
CA GLN A 359 -14.44 1.67 -22.03
C GLN A 359 -15.89 1.49 -21.55
N ARG A 360 -16.85 1.95 -22.34
CA ARG A 360 -18.25 1.60 -22.10
C ARG A 360 -18.45 0.09 -22.22
N SER A 361 -17.87 -0.58 -23.22
CA SER A 361 -18.02 -2.01 -23.41
C SER A 361 -17.29 -2.84 -22.34
N ASN A 362 -16.11 -2.42 -21.86
CA ASN A 362 -15.41 -3.07 -20.73
C ASN A 362 -16.10 -2.81 -19.38
N PHE A 363 -16.66 -1.62 -19.20
CA PHE A 363 -17.54 -1.32 -18.07
C PHE A 363 -18.86 -2.08 -18.21
N GLU A 364 -19.45 -2.12 -19.40
CA GLU A 364 -20.62 -2.89 -19.76
C GLU A 364 -20.37 -4.39 -19.65
N TRP A 365 -19.20 -4.93 -20.03
CA TRP A 365 -18.87 -6.34 -19.84
C TRP A 365 -18.77 -6.72 -18.36
N ARG A 366 -18.23 -5.86 -17.53
CA ARG A 366 -18.19 -6.04 -16.07
C ARG A 366 -19.52 -5.79 -15.38
N THR A 367 -20.41 -5.02 -16.02
CA THR A 367 -21.76 -4.70 -15.54
C THR A 367 -22.84 -5.38 -16.38
N ARG A 368 -22.48 -6.11 -17.46
CA ARG A 368 -23.41 -6.73 -18.40
C ARG A 368 -24.36 -7.66 -17.69
N ARG A 369 -25.58 -7.12 -17.47
CA ARG A 369 -26.78 -7.95 -17.43
C ARG A 369 -27.94 -7.12 -17.95
N GLU A 370 -28.70 -7.73 -18.84
CA GLU A 370 -29.84 -7.13 -19.55
C GLU A 370 -30.96 -6.67 -18.58
N HIS A 371 -30.94 -7.11 -17.31
CA HIS A 371 -32.03 -6.95 -16.36
C HIS A 371 -31.60 -6.33 -15.01
N GLY A 372 -30.67 -5.39 -14.97
CA GLY A 372 -30.26 -4.75 -13.70
C GLY A 372 -30.77 -3.31 -13.59
N ASN A 373 -30.87 -2.81 -12.36
CA ASN A 373 -31.21 -1.42 -12.08
C ASN A 373 -30.13 -0.47 -12.62
N ASP A 374 -30.48 0.40 -13.57
CA ASP A 374 -29.54 1.32 -14.21
C ASP A 374 -28.91 2.32 -13.23
N PHE A 375 -29.65 2.77 -12.22
CA PHE A 375 -29.07 3.60 -11.16
C PHE A 375 -27.97 2.86 -10.40
N ALA A 376 -28.19 1.59 -10.06
CA ALA A 376 -27.18 0.79 -9.38
C ALA A 376 -25.95 0.52 -10.26
N LYS A 377 -26.14 0.35 -11.57
CA LYS A 377 -25.05 0.15 -12.54
C LYS A 377 -24.19 1.39 -12.71
N TYR A 378 -24.82 2.55 -12.93
CA TYR A 378 -24.12 3.76 -13.37
C TYR A 378 -23.86 4.77 -12.25
N ALA A 379 -24.72 4.84 -11.25
CA ALA A 379 -24.56 5.78 -10.13
C ALA A 379 -23.66 5.25 -9.02
N GLY A 380 -23.46 3.93 -8.94
CA GLY A 380 -22.65 3.32 -7.86
C GLY A 380 -21.25 3.90 -7.77
N SER A 381 -20.56 4.07 -8.91
CA SER A 381 -19.21 4.67 -8.92
C SER A 381 -19.23 6.14 -8.50
N ALA A 382 -20.22 6.92 -8.94
CA ALA A 382 -20.32 8.34 -8.58
C ALA A 382 -20.66 8.54 -7.09
N VAL A 383 -21.54 7.69 -6.53
CA VAL A 383 -21.92 7.73 -5.11
C VAL A 383 -20.72 7.43 -4.21
N PHE A 384 -19.87 6.49 -4.61
CA PHE A 384 -18.70 6.10 -3.81
C PHE A 384 -17.41 6.87 -4.15
N ALA A 385 -17.38 7.66 -5.25
CA ALA A 385 -16.19 8.44 -5.61
C ALA A 385 -15.66 9.36 -4.50
N PRO A 386 -16.50 10.07 -3.71
CA PRO A 386 -16.02 10.87 -2.59
C PRO A 386 -15.35 10.05 -1.47
N MET A 387 -15.62 8.75 -1.44
CA MET A 387 -15.10 7.81 -0.44
C MET A 387 -13.90 7.01 -0.96
N ILE A 388 -13.13 7.56 -1.87
CA ILE A 388 -12.05 6.87 -2.59
C ILE A 388 -11.00 6.20 -1.67
N PHE A 389 -10.71 6.81 -0.53
CA PHE A 389 -9.81 6.22 0.47
C PHE A 389 -10.43 5.03 1.22
N THR A 390 -11.75 4.85 1.11
CA THR A 390 -12.43 3.76 1.79
C THR A 390 -12.75 2.58 0.88
N ILE A 391 -12.97 2.81 -0.41
CA ILE A 391 -13.27 1.75 -1.37
C ILE A 391 -12.08 0.76 -1.49
N PRO A 392 -12.35 -0.54 -1.66
CA PRO A 392 -13.64 -1.21 -1.71
C PRO A 392 -14.25 -1.48 -0.34
N PHE A 393 -15.58 -1.60 -0.31
CA PHE A 393 -16.29 -2.06 0.89
C PHE A 393 -16.40 -3.58 0.90
N PRO A 394 -16.58 -4.20 2.08
CA PRO A 394 -16.76 -5.63 2.19
C PRO A 394 -17.99 -6.12 1.40
N SER A 395 -17.86 -7.25 0.74
CA SER A 395 -18.95 -7.90 0.03
C SER A 395 -19.35 -9.17 0.77
N ALA A 396 -20.54 -9.17 1.35
CA ALA A 396 -21.12 -10.33 2.02
C ALA A 396 -22.10 -11.10 1.12
N VAL A 397 -22.27 -10.66 -0.13
CA VAL A 397 -23.09 -11.32 -1.14
C VAL A 397 -22.22 -12.03 -2.17
N ARG A 398 -22.76 -13.07 -2.81
CA ARG A 398 -22.03 -13.86 -3.80
C ARG A 398 -21.41 -12.96 -4.87
N PRO A 399 -20.13 -13.14 -5.18
CA PRO A 399 -19.45 -12.32 -6.18
C PRO A 399 -19.99 -12.56 -7.59
N PHE A 400 -19.56 -11.77 -8.54
CA PHE A 400 -19.67 -12.10 -9.96
C PHE A 400 -18.73 -13.27 -10.27
N GLU A 401 -19.04 -14.03 -11.28
CA GLU A 401 -18.12 -15.01 -11.85
C GLU A 401 -16.76 -14.35 -12.14
N GLY A 402 -15.69 -14.97 -11.72
CA GLY A 402 -14.34 -14.43 -11.82
C GLY A 402 -13.97 -13.35 -10.78
N GLN A 403 -14.79 -13.11 -9.75
CA GLN A 403 -14.48 -12.21 -8.63
C GLN A 403 -14.50 -12.92 -7.27
N ASP A 404 -14.28 -14.21 -7.27
CA ASP A 404 -14.39 -15.07 -6.07
C ASP A 404 -13.39 -14.71 -4.97
N VAL A 405 -12.25 -14.13 -5.33
CA VAL A 405 -11.21 -13.62 -4.42
C VAL A 405 -11.77 -12.70 -3.33
N GLN A 406 -12.73 -11.86 -3.67
CA GLN A 406 -13.31 -10.89 -2.73
C GLN A 406 -13.96 -11.55 -1.51
N GLN A 407 -14.29 -12.83 -1.60
CA GLN A 407 -14.91 -13.60 -0.51
C GLN A 407 -13.98 -13.72 0.70
N LEU A 408 -12.67 -13.95 0.49
CA LEU A 408 -11.69 -14.08 1.56
C LEU A 408 -11.19 -12.72 2.10
N LEU A 409 -11.37 -11.65 1.35
CA LEU A 409 -10.81 -10.33 1.65
C LEU A 409 -11.77 -9.40 2.41
N ASN A 410 -12.99 -9.87 2.73
CA ASN A 410 -14.01 -9.06 3.39
C ASN A 410 -13.53 -8.41 4.70
N GLY A 411 -12.86 -9.17 5.55
CA GLY A 411 -12.33 -8.66 6.81
C GLY A 411 -11.27 -7.57 6.60
N GLY A 412 -10.35 -7.80 5.67
CA GLY A 412 -9.30 -6.85 5.34
C GLY A 412 -9.84 -5.55 4.73
N ASN A 413 -10.85 -5.64 3.87
CA ASN A 413 -11.53 -4.48 3.30
C ASN A 413 -12.24 -3.66 4.38
N PHE A 414 -12.90 -4.32 5.35
CA PHE A 414 -13.49 -3.62 6.47
C PHE A 414 -12.43 -2.94 7.35
N ILE A 415 -11.30 -3.58 7.60
CA ILE A 415 -10.18 -2.97 8.32
C ILE A 415 -9.72 -1.70 7.59
N LYS A 416 -9.57 -1.75 6.26
CA LYS A 416 -9.27 -0.57 5.44
C LYS A 416 -10.30 0.55 5.65
N ASN A 417 -11.58 0.23 5.60
CA ASN A 417 -12.66 1.23 5.80
C ASN A 417 -12.56 1.92 7.17
N ILE A 418 -12.22 1.19 8.22
CA ILE A 418 -12.01 1.77 9.56
C ILE A 418 -10.74 2.60 9.62
N PHE A 419 -9.65 2.15 8.99
CA PHE A 419 -8.36 2.86 8.96
C PHE A 419 -8.42 4.15 8.15
N SER A 420 -9.25 4.22 7.14
CA SER A 420 -9.42 5.41 6.30
C SER A 420 -9.84 6.65 7.11
N PHE A 421 -10.57 6.47 8.22
CA PHE A 421 -10.83 7.57 9.16
C PHE A 421 -9.54 8.22 9.66
N PHE A 422 -8.56 7.40 10.03
CA PHE A 422 -7.30 7.87 10.58
C PHE A 422 -6.37 8.40 9.48
N THR A 423 -6.42 7.81 8.30
CA THR A 423 -5.73 8.35 7.12
C THR A 423 -6.23 9.75 6.81
N ILE A 424 -7.54 9.95 6.71
CA ILE A 424 -8.17 11.25 6.46
C ILE A 424 -7.83 12.24 7.59
N LEU A 425 -7.94 11.82 8.85
CA LEU A 425 -7.59 12.65 10.01
C LEU A 425 -6.12 13.08 9.96
N GLY A 426 -5.21 12.16 9.64
CA GLY A 426 -3.79 12.43 9.49
C GLY A 426 -3.51 13.43 8.36
N LEU A 427 -4.09 13.21 7.20
CA LEU A 427 -3.96 14.09 6.03
C LEU A 427 -4.51 15.49 6.31
N LEU A 428 -5.73 15.60 6.83
CA LEU A 428 -6.32 16.89 7.19
C LEU A 428 -5.44 17.67 8.16
N THR A 429 -4.87 17.00 9.17
CA THR A 429 -3.97 17.64 10.11
C THR A 429 -2.69 18.14 9.45
N LEU A 430 -2.12 17.38 8.52
CA LEU A 430 -0.94 17.80 7.76
C LEU A 430 -1.25 19.00 6.86
N PHE A 431 -2.39 19.04 6.20
CA PHE A 431 -2.82 20.16 5.37
C PHE A 431 -3.09 21.41 6.21
N LEU A 432 -3.90 21.29 7.26
CA LEU A 432 -4.24 22.42 8.13
C LEU A 432 -3.04 22.99 8.90
N SER A 433 -2.03 22.15 9.18
CA SER A 433 -0.78 22.61 9.81
C SER A 433 0.25 23.18 8.81
N GLY A 434 -0.04 23.16 7.52
CA GLY A 434 0.88 23.59 6.45
C GLY A 434 2.11 22.69 6.26
N ARG A 435 2.16 21.53 6.95
CA ARG A 435 3.32 20.63 6.94
C ARG A 435 3.29 19.58 5.83
N TRP A 436 2.26 19.53 5.02
CA TRP A 436 2.09 18.53 3.95
C TRP A 436 3.28 18.50 2.97
N ARG A 437 3.97 19.65 2.78
CA ARG A 437 5.15 19.76 1.91
C ARG A 437 6.38 19.01 2.43
N ASP A 438 6.42 18.66 3.72
CA ASP A 438 7.50 17.88 4.33
C ASP A 438 7.35 16.37 4.01
N TYR A 439 6.13 15.95 3.64
CA TYR A 439 5.74 14.54 3.39
C TYR A 439 5.26 14.32 1.96
N LEU A 440 5.68 15.20 1.06
CA LEU A 440 5.08 15.31 -0.27
C LEU A 440 5.29 14.06 -1.12
N LEU A 441 6.44 13.38 -1.03
CA LEU A 441 6.73 12.21 -1.84
C LEU A 441 5.77 11.03 -1.55
N PRO A 442 5.66 10.50 -0.33
CA PRO A 442 4.70 9.44 -0.06
C PRO A 442 3.24 9.89 -0.22
N LEU A 443 2.94 11.18 0.03
CA LEU A 443 1.62 11.74 -0.16
C LEU A 443 1.23 11.78 -1.65
N SER A 444 2.09 12.36 -2.50
CA SER A 444 1.82 12.48 -3.94
C SER A 444 1.81 11.13 -4.64
N PHE A 445 2.65 10.18 -4.22
CA PHE A 445 2.58 8.81 -4.71
C PHE A 445 1.23 8.17 -4.39
N MET A 446 0.83 8.17 -3.10
CA MET A 446 -0.43 7.59 -2.66
C MET A 446 -1.63 8.22 -3.36
N VAL A 447 -1.74 9.55 -3.29
CA VAL A 447 -2.87 10.27 -3.89
C VAL A 447 -2.87 10.13 -5.41
N GLY A 448 -1.71 10.28 -6.05
CA GLY A 448 -1.57 10.14 -7.51
C GLY A 448 -1.98 8.75 -7.99
N TYR A 449 -1.58 7.71 -7.27
CA TYR A 449 -1.97 6.34 -7.63
C TYR A 449 -3.47 6.10 -7.45
N ILE A 450 -4.05 6.57 -6.33
CA ILE A 450 -5.50 6.47 -6.10
C ILE A 450 -6.28 7.26 -7.18
N VAL A 451 -5.80 8.44 -7.57
CA VAL A 451 -6.41 9.23 -8.66
C VAL A 451 -6.40 8.44 -9.97
N VAL A 452 -5.28 7.81 -10.33
CA VAL A 452 -5.21 6.93 -11.52
C VAL A 452 -6.23 5.79 -11.43
N LEU A 453 -6.42 5.20 -10.27
CA LEU A 453 -7.44 4.15 -10.07
C LEU A 453 -8.87 4.68 -10.24
N VAL A 454 -9.16 5.91 -9.81
CA VAL A 454 -10.49 6.53 -9.99
C VAL A 454 -10.83 6.69 -11.46
N PHE A 455 -9.87 7.14 -12.26
CA PHE A 455 -10.06 7.31 -13.71
C PHE A 455 -9.99 5.99 -14.48
N SER A 456 -9.55 4.91 -13.83
CA SER A 456 -9.60 3.57 -14.39
C SER A 456 -10.84 2.82 -13.91
N THR A 457 -11.29 1.82 -14.66
CA THR A 457 -12.39 0.93 -14.25
C THR A 457 -12.05 0.03 -13.06
N PHE A 458 -10.82 0.15 -12.52
CA PHE A 458 -10.26 -0.73 -11.49
C PHE A 458 -10.45 -0.21 -10.05
N ALA A 459 -11.04 0.99 -9.85
CA ALA A 459 -11.23 1.56 -8.52
C ALA A 459 -12.02 0.67 -7.55
N GLN A 460 -12.89 -0.19 -8.04
CA GLN A 460 -13.69 -1.10 -7.22
C GLN A 460 -12.98 -2.40 -6.85
N SER A 461 -11.85 -2.71 -7.51
CA SER A 461 -11.08 -3.92 -7.25
C SER A 461 -10.04 -3.67 -6.17
N GLU A 462 -10.16 -4.38 -5.08
CA GLU A 462 -9.25 -4.32 -3.93
C GLU A 462 -7.80 -4.64 -4.32
N ARG A 463 -7.61 -5.55 -5.27
CA ARG A 463 -6.31 -5.94 -5.83
C ARG A 463 -5.45 -4.74 -6.25
N PHE A 464 -6.06 -3.79 -6.96
CA PHE A 464 -5.34 -2.62 -7.48
C PHE A 464 -5.06 -1.54 -6.42
N HIS A 465 -5.68 -1.58 -5.25
CA HIS A 465 -5.36 -0.66 -4.15
C HIS A 465 -4.08 -1.03 -3.39
N GLN A 466 -3.58 -2.26 -3.55
CA GLN A 466 -2.46 -2.77 -2.75
C GLN A 466 -1.20 -1.87 -2.75
N PRO A 467 -0.73 -1.28 -3.88
CA PRO A 467 0.45 -0.41 -3.87
C PRO A 467 0.29 0.88 -3.05
N ALA A 468 -0.93 1.40 -2.87
CA ALA A 468 -1.21 2.58 -2.04
C ALA A 468 -1.32 2.25 -0.54
N MET A 469 -1.72 1.02 -0.20
CA MET A 469 -2.04 0.61 1.17
C MET A 469 -0.95 0.84 2.21
N PRO A 470 0.35 0.57 1.97
CA PRO A 470 1.39 0.85 2.95
C PRO A 470 1.45 2.33 3.34
N PHE A 471 1.22 3.22 2.37
CA PHE A 471 1.22 4.68 2.61
C PHE A 471 -0.06 5.12 3.34
N GLU A 472 -1.22 4.55 3.01
CA GLU A 472 -2.46 4.77 3.76
C GLU A 472 -2.27 4.34 5.23
N ILE A 473 -1.67 3.18 5.49
CA ILE A 473 -1.35 2.69 6.84
C ILE A 473 -0.40 3.65 7.56
N MET A 474 0.61 4.17 6.87
CA MET A 474 1.57 5.12 7.43
C MET A 474 0.88 6.43 7.86
N PHE A 475 0.04 7.02 7.02
CA PHE A 475 -0.74 8.21 7.35
C PHE A 475 -1.81 7.93 8.41
N ALA A 476 -2.41 6.74 8.40
CA ALA A 476 -3.32 6.31 9.47
C ALA A 476 -2.59 6.20 10.81
N ALA A 477 -1.39 5.63 10.86
CA ALA A 477 -0.59 5.55 12.07
C ALA A 477 -0.28 6.94 12.64
N TYR A 478 -0.01 7.93 11.78
CA TYR A 478 0.11 9.32 12.20
C TYR A 478 -1.22 9.85 12.77
N GLY A 479 -2.34 9.59 12.10
CA GLY A 479 -3.69 9.96 12.57
C GLY A 479 -4.07 9.33 13.92
N PHE A 480 -3.66 8.09 14.17
CA PHE A 480 -3.84 7.43 15.48
C PHE A 480 -3.15 8.20 16.61
N GLY A 481 -1.95 8.73 16.38
CA GLY A 481 -1.22 9.54 17.34
C GLY A 481 -1.94 10.84 17.75
N LEU A 482 -2.96 11.26 17.00
CA LEU A 482 -3.75 12.46 17.28
C LEU A 482 -4.95 12.22 18.21
N ILE A 483 -5.41 10.97 18.35
CA ILE A 483 -6.63 10.62 19.13
C ILE A 483 -6.57 11.10 20.58
N PRO A 484 -5.47 10.90 21.35
CA PRO A 484 -5.41 11.31 22.75
C PRO A 484 -5.51 12.81 22.95
N ILE A 485 -5.31 13.58 21.88
CA ILE A 485 -5.24 15.04 21.95
C ILE A 485 -6.64 15.66 22.04
N ASN A 486 -7.65 15.01 21.43
CA ASN A 486 -8.99 15.59 21.40
C ASN A 486 -10.10 14.52 21.59
N LYS A 487 -10.85 14.66 22.69
CA LYS A 487 -12.01 13.78 22.99
C LYS A 487 -13.11 13.80 21.90
N ARG A 488 -13.15 14.85 21.06
CA ARG A 488 -14.12 14.96 19.95
C ARG A 488 -13.88 13.87 18.89
N TYR A 489 -12.64 13.43 18.68
CA TYR A 489 -12.33 12.36 17.71
C TYR A 489 -13.04 11.04 18.03
N LYS A 490 -13.28 10.74 19.31
CA LYS A 490 -14.09 9.59 19.72
C LYS A 490 -15.54 9.68 19.22
N ARG A 491 -16.14 10.88 19.19
CA ARG A 491 -17.49 11.07 18.64
C ARG A 491 -17.49 10.96 17.13
N TRP A 492 -16.56 11.62 16.45
CA TRP A 492 -16.42 11.55 14.99
C TRP A 492 -16.17 10.13 14.50
N PHE A 493 -15.35 9.36 15.22
CA PHE A 493 -15.19 7.94 14.93
C PHE A 493 -16.50 7.15 15.10
N GLY A 494 -17.36 7.52 16.05
CA GLY A 494 -18.70 6.92 16.15
C GLY A 494 -19.55 7.19 14.92
N TYR A 495 -19.58 8.44 14.43
CA TYR A 495 -20.27 8.78 13.18
C TYR A 495 -19.66 8.05 11.98
N TRP A 496 -18.34 7.91 11.95
CA TRP A 496 -17.66 7.12 10.92
C TRP A 496 -18.10 5.66 10.93
N CYS A 497 -18.21 5.03 12.09
CA CYS A 497 -18.71 3.67 12.20
C CYS A 497 -20.15 3.53 11.65
N VAL A 498 -21.02 4.51 11.93
CA VAL A 498 -22.38 4.53 11.36
C VAL A 498 -22.33 4.70 9.85
N LEU A 499 -21.48 5.59 9.34
CA LEU A 499 -21.29 5.78 7.90
C LEU A 499 -20.81 4.47 7.24
N MET A 500 -19.83 3.78 7.84
CA MET A 500 -19.32 2.51 7.32
C MET A 500 -20.37 1.39 7.37
N PHE A 501 -21.20 1.38 8.41
CA PHE A 501 -22.32 0.45 8.50
C PHE A 501 -23.32 0.65 7.35
N VAL A 502 -23.72 1.89 7.09
CA VAL A 502 -24.63 2.23 6.00
C VAL A 502 -23.97 1.92 4.64
N ALA A 503 -22.71 2.33 4.46
CA ALA A 503 -21.98 2.09 3.22
C ALA A 503 -21.83 0.59 2.92
N PHE A 504 -21.61 -0.25 3.94
CA PHE A 504 -21.57 -1.71 3.78
C PHE A 504 -22.89 -2.26 3.24
N ILE A 505 -24.03 -1.84 3.80
CA ILE A 505 -25.36 -2.29 3.36
C ILE A 505 -25.64 -1.81 1.93
N VAL A 506 -25.42 -0.52 1.66
CA VAL A 506 -25.64 0.11 0.36
C VAL A 506 -24.76 -0.50 -0.72
N TRP A 507 -23.49 -0.80 -0.41
CA TRP A 507 -22.57 -1.47 -1.32
C TRP A 507 -23.05 -2.85 -1.75
N ASN A 508 -23.54 -3.65 -0.82
CA ASN A 508 -24.09 -4.98 -1.11
C ASN A 508 -25.41 -4.87 -1.90
N TRP A 509 -26.24 -3.86 -1.61
CA TRP A 509 -27.42 -3.56 -2.40
C TRP A 509 -27.05 -3.20 -3.86
N PHE A 510 -26.10 -2.29 -4.08
CA PHE A 510 -25.64 -1.95 -5.43
C PHE A 510 -25.14 -3.17 -6.22
N LYS A 511 -24.44 -4.07 -5.55
CA LYS A 511 -23.96 -5.31 -6.17
C LYS A 511 -25.11 -6.24 -6.61
N LEU A 512 -26.16 -6.33 -5.86
CA LEU A 512 -27.32 -7.16 -6.19
C LEU A 512 -28.26 -6.46 -7.18
N ALA A 513 -28.60 -5.21 -6.94
CA ALA A 513 -29.47 -4.42 -7.81
C ALA A 513 -28.88 -4.24 -9.22
N GLY A 514 -27.56 -4.04 -9.32
CA GLY A 514 -26.87 -4.01 -10.61
C GLY A 514 -26.96 -5.32 -11.41
N ARG A 515 -27.34 -6.43 -10.74
CA ARG A 515 -27.57 -7.76 -11.36
C ARG A 515 -29.05 -8.04 -11.63
N GLY A 516 -29.95 -7.16 -11.21
CA GLY A 516 -31.38 -7.42 -11.26
C GLY A 516 -31.85 -8.52 -10.30
N LEU A 517 -31.12 -8.73 -9.20
CA LEU A 517 -31.45 -9.75 -8.20
C LEU A 517 -32.32 -9.19 -7.06
N VAL A 518 -32.32 -7.85 -6.92
CA VAL A 518 -33.08 -7.10 -5.90
C VAL A 518 -33.65 -5.84 -6.52
#